data_5c9752324d62a5e36c4f03dc109c97ad
#
_entry.id   5c9752324d62a5e36c4f03dc109c97ad
#
_cell.length_a   1.000
_cell.length_b   1.000
_cell.length_c   1.000
_cell.angle_alpha   90.00
_cell.angle_beta   90.00
_cell.angle_gamma   90.00
#
_symmetry.space_group_name_H-M   'P 1'
#
loop_
_entity.id
_entity.type
_entity.pdbx_description
1 polymer ?
#
loop_
_entity_poly.entity_id
_entity_poly.type
_entity_poly.pdbx_seq_one_letter_code
_entity_poly.pdbx_strand_id
1 'polypeptide(L)'
;MKPHFFYCIILLLSACRTIEVDPPAPEFIGLEEISSAKPSFLFIQTEMALKPYLKEADQSLDKKFTGKSEQCEGVSYTYHFERDPLLFKFKEKEVETTINGAFDLRLSYCPTCHELFGEERCAIPRIYASCGVDEPKRKVHVSYQSKIGISEDFVLRTKTQLGEFQLIDPCKITVFQYDASSTIEKEVKASLIQLEKEIDQQLAQAPIKSSVAEVWKTLQEPILVEPYGVFYLRPQTIGIADLTLKNEGQKAFFTTQLTAQPVFSTNTLDLDKVKLPQNTPQNTKEQKSILHLRTIASYDSINRFLIKDFDTQKISISPKKQIHINKVQILGPQADRLVLAIEFSGSKKGIFYLVAEPYIDIDQHLRMRKVDFEIKTKSMLLHSAKWLLDAKVKEQIEANLDVDLGPILKESQAAIEKQINGEISKGVWLNGNISELRVEQLQFSSSCFIIDFELSGLLKLKIQ
;
A
#
# COMPACT_ATOMS: atom_id res chain seq x y z
N MET A 1 -48.43 -46.70 78.76
CA MET A 1 -47.04 -46.81 78.42
C MET A 1 -46.95 -47.16 76.94
N LYS A 2 -46.54 -46.23 76.05
CA LYS A 2 -46.42 -46.40 74.59
C LYS A 2 -45.00 -46.26 74.22
N PRO A 3 -44.41 -47.11 73.37
CA PRO A 3 -43.07 -46.89 72.82
C PRO A 3 -43.12 -46.04 71.55
N HIS A 4 -42.24 -45.06 71.45
CA HIS A 4 -42.04 -44.22 70.28
C HIS A 4 -41.29 -45.00 69.25
N PHE A 5 -41.85 -45.07 68.05
CA PHE A 5 -41.25 -45.63 66.85
C PHE A 5 -40.41 -44.52 66.16
N PHE A 6 -39.08 -44.67 66.13
CA PHE A 6 -38.19 -43.74 65.52
C PHE A 6 -38.01 -44.13 64.02
N TYR A 7 -38.64 -43.39 63.12
CA TYR A 7 -38.47 -43.55 61.70
C TYR A 7 -37.17 -42.87 61.26
N CYS A 8 -36.17 -43.65 60.94
CA CYS A 8 -34.89 -43.18 60.34
C CYS A 8 -35.10 -43.06 58.84
N ILE A 9 -35.41 -41.83 58.36
CA ILE A 9 -35.41 -41.50 56.89
C ILE A 9 -34.01 -41.46 56.44
N ILE A 10 -33.55 -42.49 55.76
CA ILE A 10 -32.26 -42.47 54.96
C ILE A 10 -32.54 -41.68 53.70
N LEU A 11 -32.20 -40.40 53.72
CA LEU A 11 -32.03 -39.55 52.51
C LEU A 11 -30.87 -40.10 51.68
N LEU A 12 -31.18 -40.85 50.63
CA LEU A 12 -30.24 -41.19 49.55
C LEU A 12 -29.97 -39.91 48.78
N LEU A 13 -28.95 -39.20 49.21
CA LEU A 13 -28.31 -38.17 48.40
C LEU A 13 -27.67 -38.87 47.18
N SER A 14 -28.37 -38.91 46.07
CA SER A 14 -27.81 -39.19 44.75
C SER A 14 -26.90 -38.04 44.39
N ALA A 15 -25.68 -38.09 44.88
CA ALA A 15 -24.60 -37.19 44.43
C ALA A 15 -24.39 -37.42 42.93
N CYS A 16 -24.83 -36.50 42.10
CA CYS A 16 -24.35 -36.40 40.73
C CYS A 16 -22.85 -36.23 40.78
N ARG A 17 -22.13 -37.34 40.63
CA ARG A 17 -20.64 -37.27 40.58
C ARG A 17 -20.21 -36.58 39.35
N THR A 18 -19.64 -35.38 39.49
CA THR A 18 -18.93 -34.66 38.46
C THR A 18 -17.68 -35.47 38.06
N ILE A 19 -17.45 -35.62 36.78
CA ILE A 19 -16.24 -36.24 36.23
C ILE A 19 -15.21 -35.15 36.17
N GLU A 20 -14.18 -35.23 37.00
CA GLU A 20 -12.99 -34.38 36.93
C GLU A 20 -11.84 -35.22 36.42
N VAL A 21 -11.21 -34.75 35.36
CA VAL A 21 -10.00 -35.34 34.72
C VAL A 21 -8.86 -34.35 34.87
N ASP A 22 -7.68 -34.80 35.24
CA ASP A 22 -6.51 -33.93 35.29
C ASP A 22 -6.17 -33.48 33.88
N PRO A 23 -5.95 -32.16 33.62
CA PRO A 23 -5.54 -31.69 32.30
C PRO A 23 -4.16 -32.24 31.94
N PRO A 24 -3.95 -32.68 30.68
CA PRO A 24 -2.62 -32.96 30.20
C PRO A 24 -1.78 -31.67 30.22
N ALA A 25 -0.51 -31.79 30.63
CA ALA A 25 0.39 -30.64 30.66
C ALA A 25 0.75 -30.23 29.23
N PRO A 26 0.54 -28.96 28.82
CA PRO A 26 0.98 -28.47 27.53
C PRO A 26 2.52 -28.54 27.41
N GLU A 27 3.00 -28.91 26.25
CA GLU A 27 4.43 -28.86 25.94
C GLU A 27 4.79 -27.48 25.38
N PHE A 28 6.02 -27.03 25.65
CA PHE A 28 6.51 -25.76 25.11
C PHE A 28 6.98 -25.95 23.67
N ILE A 29 6.36 -25.23 22.71
CA ILE A 29 6.83 -25.12 21.33
C ILE A 29 7.23 -23.66 21.12
N GLY A 30 8.52 -23.44 20.83
CA GLY A 30 9.06 -22.11 20.59
C GLY A 30 8.60 -21.52 19.25
N LEU A 31 8.53 -20.20 19.16
CA LEU A 31 8.25 -19.50 17.90
C LEU A 31 9.35 -19.73 16.84
N GLU A 32 10.56 -20.10 17.25
CA GLU A 32 11.70 -20.37 16.37
C GLU A 32 11.48 -21.59 15.46
N GLU A 33 10.59 -22.50 15.84
CA GLU A 33 10.24 -23.69 15.05
C GLU A 33 9.19 -23.39 13.95
N ILE A 34 8.66 -22.15 13.95
CA ILE A 34 7.61 -21.73 13.02
C ILE A 34 8.25 -21.26 11.71
N SER A 35 7.72 -21.74 10.58
CA SER A 35 8.20 -21.33 9.27
C SER A 35 8.15 -19.81 9.08
N SER A 36 9.11 -19.25 8.35
CA SER A 36 9.08 -17.81 8.00
C SER A 36 7.88 -17.49 7.11
N ALA A 37 7.30 -16.28 7.29
CA ALA A 37 6.22 -15.81 6.42
C ALA A 37 6.73 -15.60 4.98
N LYS A 38 5.95 -16.04 4.00
CA LYS A 38 6.24 -15.78 2.57
C LYS A 38 6.15 -14.28 2.28
N PRO A 39 6.99 -13.76 1.36
CA PRO A 39 6.87 -12.36 0.93
C PRO A 39 5.63 -12.18 0.03
N SER A 40 4.97 -11.08 0.19
CA SER A 40 3.88 -10.61 -0.67
C SER A 40 4.43 -9.72 -1.78
N PHE A 41 3.79 -9.77 -2.95
CA PHE A 41 4.10 -8.94 -4.11
C PHE A 41 2.85 -8.20 -4.55
N LEU A 42 2.85 -6.89 -4.40
CA LEU A 42 1.72 -6.03 -4.75
C LEU A 42 2.06 -5.19 -5.98
N PHE A 43 1.24 -5.31 -7.02
CA PHE A 43 1.32 -4.53 -8.26
C PHE A 43 0.11 -3.59 -8.31
N ILE A 44 0.35 -2.31 -8.09
CA ILE A 44 -0.68 -1.29 -8.03
C ILE A 44 -0.58 -0.44 -9.31
N GLN A 45 -1.53 -0.62 -10.22
CA GLN A 45 -1.64 0.22 -11.40
C GLN A 45 -2.14 1.60 -10.99
N THR A 46 -1.33 2.63 -11.23
CA THR A 46 -1.64 4.00 -10.81
C THR A 46 -1.95 4.88 -12.02
N GLU A 47 -3.08 5.57 -11.97
CA GLU A 47 -3.47 6.65 -12.87
C GLU A 47 -3.44 7.97 -12.10
N MET A 48 -2.66 8.94 -12.56
CA MET A 48 -2.53 10.25 -11.94
C MET A 48 -2.92 11.36 -12.91
N ALA A 49 -3.81 12.26 -12.49
CA ALA A 49 -4.14 13.46 -13.25
C ALA A 49 -3.00 14.48 -13.14
N LEU A 50 -2.47 14.95 -14.29
CA LEU A 50 -1.39 15.92 -14.33
C LEU A 50 -1.88 17.37 -14.35
N LYS A 51 -3.12 17.61 -14.72
CA LYS A 51 -3.68 18.96 -14.91
C LYS A 51 -3.45 19.92 -13.72
N PRO A 52 -3.59 19.52 -12.44
CA PRO A 52 -3.30 20.42 -11.31
C PRO A 52 -1.82 20.86 -11.30
N TYR A 53 -0.90 19.91 -11.50
CA TYR A 53 0.55 20.17 -11.49
C TYR A 53 1.00 21.03 -12.68
N LEU A 54 0.41 20.82 -13.85
CA LEU A 54 0.70 21.64 -15.05
C LEU A 54 0.22 23.08 -14.88
N LYS A 55 -0.92 23.27 -14.23
CA LYS A 55 -1.44 24.60 -13.89
C LYS A 55 -0.51 25.30 -12.89
N GLU A 56 -0.04 24.58 -11.88
CA GLU A 56 0.90 25.11 -10.91
C GLU A 56 2.24 25.50 -11.58
N ALA A 57 2.76 24.65 -12.47
CA ALA A 57 3.95 24.93 -13.25
C ALA A 57 3.79 26.19 -14.11
N ASP A 58 2.63 26.37 -14.77
CA ASP A 58 2.36 27.61 -15.52
C ASP A 58 2.29 28.84 -14.62
N GLN A 59 1.73 28.70 -13.41
CA GLN A 59 1.61 29.82 -12.47
C GLN A 59 2.94 30.20 -11.78
N SER A 60 3.84 29.25 -11.61
CA SER A 60 5.14 29.47 -10.95
C SER A 60 6.15 30.18 -11.84
N LEU A 61 5.95 30.17 -13.17
CA LEU A 61 6.83 30.85 -14.12
C LEU A 61 6.28 32.23 -14.44
N ASP A 62 7.12 33.25 -14.36
CA ASP A 62 6.75 34.62 -14.72
C ASP A 62 6.19 34.72 -16.14
N LYS A 63 5.21 35.58 -16.33
CA LYS A 63 4.61 35.86 -17.64
C LYS A 63 5.38 36.94 -18.40
N LYS A 64 6.12 37.79 -17.70
CA LYS A 64 6.83 38.93 -18.28
C LYS A 64 8.31 38.83 -17.93
N PHE A 65 9.15 38.96 -18.94
CA PHE A 65 10.58 38.91 -18.82
C PHE A 65 11.16 40.17 -19.45
N THR A 66 12.16 40.74 -18.80
CA THR A 66 12.91 41.88 -19.33
C THR A 66 14.39 41.57 -19.22
N GLY A 67 15.13 41.94 -20.24
CA GLY A 67 16.57 41.83 -20.21
C GLY A 67 17.22 43.04 -20.88
N LYS A 68 18.47 43.31 -20.48
CA LYS A 68 19.28 44.39 -21.07
C LYS A 68 20.74 43.95 -21.19
N SER A 69 21.38 44.45 -22.21
CA SER A 69 22.83 44.42 -22.35
C SER A 69 23.29 45.85 -22.66
N GLU A 70 24.23 46.33 -21.88
CA GLU A 70 24.76 47.68 -22.00
C GLU A 70 26.28 47.57 -22.29
N GLN A 71 26.69 48.15 -23.40
CA GLN A 71 28.10 48.22 -23.83
C GLN A 71 28.42 49.63 -24.23
N CYS A 72 29.63 50.10 -23.93
CA CYS A 72 30.05 51.41 -24.42
C CYS A 72 30.19 51.41 -25.93
N GLU A 73 30.94 50.46 -26.49
CA GLU A 73 31.10 50.22 -27.93
C GLU A 73 30.30 49.03 -28.41
N GLY A 74 29.70 49.10 -29.59
CA GLY A 74 28.87 48.03 -30.14
C GLY A 74 27.38 48.21 -29.88
N VAL A 75 26.63 47.10 -29.79
CA VAL A 75 25.18 47.09 -29.69
C VAL A 75 24.76 46.89 -28.25
N SER A 76 24.06 47.86 -27.68
CA SER A 76 23.29 47.70 -26.43
C SER A 76 21.83 47.44 -26.77
N TYR A 77 21.16 46.66 -25.96
CA TYR A 77 19.74 46.35 -26.17
C TYR A 77 18.97 46.24 -24.86
N THR A 78 17.65 46.46 -24.98
CA THR A 78 16.66 46.16 -23.97
C THR A 78 15.48 45.47 -24.64
N TYR A 79 15.01 44.37 -24.06
CA TYR A 79 13.83 43.64 -24.55
C TYR A 79 12.81 43.47 -23.45
N HIS A 80 11.55 43.39 -23.86
CA HIS A 80 10.41 42.96 -23.04
C HIS A 80 9.75 41.82 -23.77
N PHE A 81 9.63 40.68 -23.10
CA PHE A 81 8.93 39.50 -23.60
C PHE A 81 7.75 39.18 -22.70
N GLU A 82 6.60 38.89 -23.27
CA GLU A 82 5.40 38.46 -22.58
C GLU A 82 4.94 37.12 -23.17
N ARG A 83 4.90 36.09 -22.32
CA ARG A 83 4.49 34.74 -22.75
C ARG A 83 2.99 34.50 -22.57
N ASP A 84 2.43 33.70 -23.44
CA ASP A 84 1.13 33.04 -23.27
C ASP A 84 1.21 31.91 -22.21
N PRO A 85 0.06 31.33 -21.79
CA PRO A 85 0.06 30.13 -20.98
C PRO A 85 0.84 28.97 -21.63
N LEU A 86 1.53 28.18 -20.79
CA LEU A 86 2.29 27.03 -21.26
C LEU A 86 1.37 25.97 -21.85
N LEU A 87 1.76 25.38 -22.98
CA LEU A 87 1.06 24.27 -23.59
C LEU A 87 1.91 22.99 -23.44
N PHE A 88 1.27 21.90 -23.05
CA PHE A 88 1.94 20.62 -22.83
C PHE A 88 1.33 19.56 -23.70
N LYS A 89 2.17 18.79 -24.38
CA LYS A 89 1.79 17.57 -25.10
C LYS A 89 2.63 16.41 -24.58
N PHE A 90 2.00 15.24 -24.48
CA PHE A 90 2.60 14.05 -23.91
C PHE A 90 2.63 12.90 -24.91
N LYS A 91 3.76 12.19 -24.96
CA LYS A 91 3.90 10.98 -25.75
C LYS A 91 4.81 10.00 -25.01
N GLU A 92 4.24 8.95 -24.45
CA GLU A 92 4.96 7.93 -23.66
C GLU A 92 5.78 8.55 -22.50
N LYS A 93 7.09 8.65 -22.64
CA LYS A 93 7.99 9.24 -21.64
C LYS A 93 8.47 10.64 -22.03
N GLU A 94 7.86 11.25 -23.01
CA GLU A 94 8.27 12.54 -23.55
C GLU A 94 7.18 13.60 -23.29
N VAL A 95 7.65 14.78 -22.91
CA VAL A 95 6.83 15.98 -22.71
C VAL A 95 7.33 17.06 -23.66
N GLU A 96 6.49 17.52 -24.57
CA GLU A 96 6.71 18.72 -25.34
C GLU A 96 6.08 19.90 -24.61
N THR A 97 6.90 20.87 -24.21
CA THR A 97 6.45 22.12 -23.59
C THR A 97 6.58 23.23 -24.61
N THR A 98 5.47 23.89 -24.96
CA THR A 98 5.43 25.01 -25.92
C THR A 98 5.20 26.32 -25.18
N ILE A 99 6.04 27.29 -25.50
CA ILE A 99 6.01 28.66 -25.01
C ILE A 99 5.78 29.57 -26.22
N ASN A 100 4.58 30.09 -26.35
CA ASN A 100 4.29 31.17 -27.29
C ASN A 100 4.37 32.51 -26.56
N GLY A 101 4.63 33.57 -27.28
CA GLY A 101 4.65 34.89 -26.70
C GLY A 101 5.01 35.97 -27.73
N ALA A 102 5.15 37.19 -27.24
CA ALA A 102 5.51 38.32 -28.06
C ALA A 102 6.50 39.22 -27.35
N PHE A 103 7.40 39.81 -28.11
CA PHE A 103 8.44 40.69 -27.57
C PHE A 103 8.50 42.02 -28.31
N ASP A 104 9.05 43.04 -27.66
CA ASP A 104 9.57 44.26 -28.22
C ASP A 104 11.08 44.37 -27.91
N LEU A 105 11.82 44.98 -28.81
CA LEU A 105 13.27 45.16 -28.72
C LEU A 105 13.67 46.58 -29.04
N ARG A 106 14.44 47.16 -28.14
CA ARG A 106 15.09 48.46 -28.35
C ARG A 106 16.58 48.24 -28.42
N LEU A 107 17.20 48.84 -29.43
CA LEU A 107 18.65 48.71 -29.71
C LEU A 107 19.27 50.10 -29.70
N SER A 108 20.54 50.19 -29.28
CA SER A 108 21.33 51.36 -29.48
C SER A 108 22.76 50.91 -29.91
N TYR A 109 23.30 51.52 -30.95
CA TYR A 109 24.60 51.22 -31.48
C TYR A 109 25.55 52.39 -31.26
N CYS A 110 26.74 52.10 -30.70
CA CYS A 110 27.85 53.02 -30.56
C CYS A 110 29.02 52.52 -31.40
N PRO A 111 29.40 53.22 -32.48
CA PRO A 111 30.50 52.78 -33.33
C PRO A 111 31.87 52.78 -32.67
N THR A 112 32.13 53.77 -31.77
CA THR A 112 33.43 53.95 -31.12
C THR A 112 33.24 54.51 -29.73
N CYS A 113 33.93 53.94 -28.74
CA CYS A 113 33.91 54.36 -27.34
C CYS A 113 35.22 55.09 -27.00
N HIS A 114 35.09 56.14 -26.22
CA HIS A 114 36.23 56.87 -25.63
C HIS A 114 36.09 56.95 -24.13
N GLU A 115 37.20 56.84 -23.43
CA GLU A 115 37.28 57.14 -22.02
C GLU A 115 37.62 58.61 -21.85
N LEU A 116 36.72 59.36 -21.22
CA LEU A 116 36.89 60.79 -20.89
C LEU A 116 36.64 60.97 -19.41
N PHE A 117 37.68 61.39 -18.68
CA PHE A 117 37.63 61.63 -17.20
C PHE A 117 37.23 60.42 -16.39
N GLY A 118 37.58 59.20 -16.83
CA GLY A 118 37.23 57.93 -16.15
C GLY A 118 35.80 57.44 -16.46
N GLU A 119 35.08 58.08 -17.36
CA GLU A 119 33.78 57.62 -17.84
C GLU A 119 33.88 57.19 -19.32
N GLU A 120 33.38 56.02 -19.62
CA GLU A 120 33.25 55.52 -20.99
C GLU A 120 32.04 56.21 -21.67
N ARG A 121 32.31 56.88 -22.79
CA ARG A 121 31.28 57.57 -23.58
C ARG A 121 31.45 57.28 -25.05
N CYS A 122 30.30 57.19 -25.74
CA CYS A 122 30.29 57.06 -27.18
C CYS A 122 30.82 58.32 -27.86
N ALA A 123 31.78 58.16 -28.75
CA ALA A 123 32.44 59.24 -29.46
C ALA A 123 31.54 60.06 -30.39
N ILE A 124 30.50 59.45 -30.89
CA ILE A 124 29.46 60.01 -31.71
C ILE A 124 28.09 59.64 -31.16
N PRO A 125 27.04 60.42 -31.53
CA PRO A 125 25.68 60.08 -31.01
C PRO A 125 25.31 58.64 -31.34
N ARG A 126 24.77 57.95 -30.35
CA ARG A 126 24.26 56.57 -30.51
C ARG A 126 23.14 56.54 -31.55
N ILE A 127 23.16 55.52 -32.40
CA ILE A 127 22.08 55.21 -33.31
C ILE A 127 21.04 54.35 -32.63
N TYR A 128 19.80 54.78 -32.56
CA TYR A 128 18.70 54.05 -31.95
C TYR A 128 17.81 53.37 -32.97
N ALA A 129 17.42 52.14 -32.66
CA ALA A 129 16.55 51.35 -33.53
C ALA A 129 15.63 50.49 -32.66
N SER A 130 14.56 50.02 -33.19
CA SER A 130 13.60 49.17 -32.45
C SER A 130 12.83 48.26 -33.41
N CYS A 131 12.25 47.17 -32.86
CA CYS A 131 11.18 46.46 -33.52
C CYS A 131 10.14 46.06 -32.45
N GLY A 132 8.86 46.06 -32.80
CA GLY A 132 7.76 45.79 -31.90
C GLY A 132 7.48 46.91 -30.87
N VAL A 133 8.10 48.10 -31.01
CA VAL A 133 7.87 49.29 -30.19
C VAL A 133 7.07 50.28 -31.01
N ASP A 134 5.96 50.77 -30.40
CA ASP A 134 4.96 51.64 -31.12
C ASP A 134 4.30 50.95 -32.33
N GLU A 135 4.43 49.65 -32.41
CA GLU A 135 3.86 48.75 -33.43
C GLU A 135 3.53 47.40 -32.76
N PRO A 136 2.81 46.48 -33.45
CA PRO A 136 2.53 45.17 -32.86
C PRO A 136 3.83 44.43 -32.45
N LYS A 137 3.84 43.88 -31.23
CA LYS A 137 4.94 43.06 -30.73
C LYS A 137 5.19 41.86 -31.65
N ARG A 138 6.45 41.44 -31.74
CA ARG A 138 6.90 40.33 -32.61
C ARG A 138 6.60 38.99 -31.90
N LYS A 139 5.81 38.13 -32.55
CA LYS A 139 5.45 36.83 -32.05
C LYS A 139 6.59 35.84 -32.21
N VAL A 140 6.72 34.99 -31.20
CA VAL A 140 7.74 33.95 -31.16
C VAL A 140 7.15 32.65 -30.67
N HIS A 141 7.65 31.54 -31.18
CA HIS A 141 7.35 30.18 -30.80
C HIS A 141 8.64 29.49 -30.32
N VAL A 142 8.54 28.85 -29.14
CA VAL A 142 9.61 28.04 -28.56
C VAL A 142 9.02 26.72 -28.11
N SER A 143 9.67 25.61 -28.40
CA SER A 143 9.32 24.31 -27.83
C SER A 143 10.53 23.64 -27.20
N TYR A 144 10.30 22.93 -26.10
CA TYR A 144 11.28 22.03 -25.46
C TYR A 144 10.72 20.63 -25.47
N GLN A 145 11.58 19.65 -25.70
CA GLN A 145 11.26 18.23 -25.57
C GLN A 145 12.04 17.66 -24.38
N SER A 146 11.30 17.20 -23.36
CA SER A 146 11.87 16.62 -22.15
C SER A 146 11.53 15.15 -22.07
N LYS A 147 12.54 14.28 -22.02
CA LYS A 147 12.39 12.86 -21.73
C LYS A 147 12.47 12.66 -20.23
N ILE A 148 11.45 12.01 -19.64
CA ILE A 148 11.34 11.88 -18.20
C ILE A 148 11.55 10.45 -17.71
N GLY A 149 12.04 10.31 -16.48
CA GLY A 149 12.20 9.05 -15.75
C GLY A 149 12.33 9.30 -14.25
N ILE A 150 12.30 8.25 -13.47
CA ILE A 150 12.48 8.29 -12.01
C ILE A 150 13.76 7.53 -11.68
N SER A 151 14.63 8.16 -10.87
CA SER A 151 15.89 7.54 -10.44
C SER A 151 15.69 6.55 -9.29
N GLU A 152 16.78 5.84 -8.95
CA GLU A 152 16.83 4.97 -7.75
C GLU A 152 16.55 5.73 -6.44
N ASP A 153 16.86 7.02 -6.38
CA ASP A 153 16.59 7.89 -5.23
C ASP A 153 15.22 8.58 -5.25
N PHE A 154 14.31 8.15 -6.12
CA PHE A 154 12.99 8.77 -6.34
C PHE A 154 13.05 10.25 -6.77
N VAL A 155 14.10 10.63 -7.51
CA VAL A 155 14.23 11.96 -8.10
C VAL A 155 13.76 11.91 -9.54
N LEU A 156 12.98 12.91 -9.96
CA LEU A 156 12.60 13.07 -11.37
C LEU A 156 13.84 13.41 -12.17
N ARG A 157 14.21 12.53 -13.08
CA ARG A 157 15.30 12.75 -14.02
C ARG A 157 14.71 13.13 -15.36
N THR A 158 15.17 14.26 -15.87
CA THR A 158 14.77 14.76 -17.19
C THR A 158 16.00 14.94 -18.05
N LYS A 159 15.79 14.83 -19.35
CA LYS A 159 16.74 15.26 -20.38
C LYS A 159 15.98 16.14 -21.35
N THR A 160 16.13 17.43 -21.15
CA THR A 160 15.47 18.47 -21.93
C THR A 160 16.35 18.90 -23.08
N GLN A 161 15.76 19.11 -24.23
CA GLN A 161 16.40 19.64 -25.43
C GLN A 161 15.48 20.68 -26.06
N LEU A 162 16.07 21.75 -26.61
CA LEU A 162 15.37 22.72 -27.42
C LEU A 162 14.85 22.01 -28.69
N GLY A 163 13.53 22.01 -28.87
CA GLY A 163 12.87 21.50 -30.07
C GLY A 163 12.91 22.53 -31.19
N GLU A 164 11.94 23.40 -31.19
CA GLU A 164 11.79 24.45 -32.22
C GLU A 164 11.93 25.84 -31.59
N PHE A 165 12.58 26.73 -32.30
CA PHE A 165 12.56 28.15 -32.03
C PHE A 165 12.32 28.89 -33.36
N GLN A 166 11.24 29.67 -33.41
CA GLN A 166 10.85 30.40 -34.63
C GLN A 166 10.36 31.80 -34.26
N LEU A 167 10.89 32.81 -34.97
CA LEU A 167 10.29 34.12 -35.03
C LEU A 167 9.13 34.10 -36.06
N ILE A 168 7.90 34.21 -35.57
CA ILE A 168 6.72 34.18 -36.43
C ILE A 168 6.64 35.51 -37.24
N ASP A 169 6.89 36.61 -36.54
CA ASP A 169 6.93 37.94 -37.17
C ASP A 169 8.38 38.42 -37.31
N PRO A 170 8.84 38.84 -38.49
CA PRO A 170 10.19 39.32 -38.69
C PRO A 170 10.47 40.61 -37.91
N CYS A 171 11.66 40.73 -37.34
CA CYS A 171 12.13 41.94 -36.65
C CYS A 171 12.88 42.86 -37.61
N LYS A 172 12.13 43.67 -38.35
CA LYS A 172 12.70 44.74 -39.18
C LYS A 172 12.92 45.97 -38.32
N ILE A 173 14.19 46.35 -38.15
CA ILE A 173 14.53 47.52 -37.31
C ILE A 173 14.20 48.83 -38.02
N THR A 174 13.82 49.83 -37.25
CA THR A 174 13.34 51.10 -37.77
C THR A 174 14.35 51.87 -38.63
N VAL A 175 15.64 51.66 -38.38
CA VAL A 175 16.72 52.30 -39.18
C VAL A 175 17.08 51.37 -40.32
N PHE A 176 17.08 51.94 -41.56
CA PHE A 176 17.43 51.25 -42.80
C PHE A 176 16.55 50.05 -43.17
N GLN A 177 15.46 49.79 -42.47
CA GLN A 177 14.58 48.63 -42.72
C GLN A 177 15.35 47.28 -42.71
N TYR A 178 16.47 47.24 -41.98
CA TYR A 178 17.30 46.02 -41.88
C TYR A 178 16.55 44.91 -41.15
N ASP A 179 16.53 43.71 -41.71
CA ASP A 179 15.91 42.54 -41.08
C ASP A 179 16.95 41.88 -40.13
N ALA A 180 16.72 42.09 -38.82
CA ALA A 180 17.56 41.54 -37.74
C ALA A 180 17.13 40.13 -37.31
N SER A 181 16.10 39.55 -37.91
CA SER A 181 15.51 38.27 -37.47
C SER A 181 16.54 37.15 -37.35
N SER A 182 17.40 36.95 -38.37
CA SER A 182 18.40 35.87 -38.34
C SER A 182 19.46 36.02 -37.25
N THR A 183 19.84 37.27 -36.95
CA THR A 183 20.79 37.56 -35.87
C THR A 183 20.14 37.30 -34.50
N ILE A 184 18.90 37.77 -34.30
CA ILE A 184 18.15 37.53 -33.08
C ILE A 184 17.92 36.03 -32.87
N GLU A 185 17.52 35.29 -33.91
CA GLU A 185 17.33 33.86 -33.83
C GLU A 185 18.58 33.13 -33.36
N LYS A 186 19.75 33.47 -33.91
CA LYS A 186 21.02 32.85 -33.52
C LYS A 186 21.37 33.09 -32.06
N GLU A 187 21.31 34.33 -31.58
CA GLU A 187 21.66 34.71 -30.22
C GLU A 187 20.65 34.16 -29.19
N VAL A 188 19.34 34.27 -29.46
CA VAL A 188 18.28 33.76 -28.58
C VAL A 188 18.34 32.23 -28.51
N LYS A 189 18.57 31.55 -29.63
CA LYS A 189 18.69 30.09 -29.65
C LYS A 189 19.86 29.61 -28.81
N ALA A 190 21.01 30.30 -28.84
CA ALA A 190 22.16 29.99 -27.99
C ALA A 190 21.80 30.10 -26.47
N SER A 191 21.08 31.16 -26.10
CA SER A 191 20.59 31.37 -24.73
C SER A 191 19.55 30.31 -24.31
N LEU A 192 18.62 29.94 -25.18
CA LEU A 192 17.60 28.92 -24.92
C LEU A 192 18.22 27.53 -24.71
N ILE A 193 19.31 27.20 -25.42
CA ILE A 193 20.05 25.93 -25.21
C ILE A 193 20.69 25.89 -23.81
N GLN A 194 21.15 27.01 -23.28
CA GLN A 194 21.70 27.08 -21.92
C GLN A 194 20.63 26.79 -20.85
N LEU A 195 19.39 27.19 -21.11
CA LEU A 195 18.26 26.92 -20.19
C LEU A 195 17.89 25.44 -20.08
N GLU A 196 18.28 24.58 -21.02
CA GLU A 196 17.98 23.13 -20.96
C GLU A 196 18.43 22.51 -19.64
N LYS A 197 19.64 22.83 -19.17
CA LYS A 197 20.17 22.33 -17.89
C LYS A 197 19.44 22.90 -16.67
N GLU A 198 19.06 24.17 -16.76
CA GLU A 198 18.33 24.83 -15.67
C GLU A 198 16.93 24.22 -15.52
N ILE A 199 16.25 23.93 -16.62
CA ILE A 199 14.96 23.23 -16.63
C ILE A 199 15.10 21.85 -15.98
N ASP A 200 16.11 21.07 -16.38
CA ASP A 200 16.36 19.75 -15.79
C ASP A 200 16.65 19.82 -14.28
N GLN A 201 17.43 20.82 -13.84
CA GLN A 201 17.70 21.03 -12.41
C GLN A 201 16.46 21.43 -11.62
N GLN A 202 15.61 22.27 -12.18
CA GLN A 202 14.35 22.68 -11.56
C GLN A 202 13.37 21.51 -11.44
N LEU A 203 13.21 20.72 -12.49
CA LEU A 203 12.38 19.53 -12.50
C LEU A 203 12.86 18.46 -11.51
N ALA A 204 14.18 18.34 -11.32
CA ALA A 204 14.76 17.44 -10.33
C ALA A 204 14.41 17.80 -8.87
N GLN A 205 13.97 19.06 -8.60
CA GLN A 205 13.52 19.50 -7.29
C GLN A 205 12.07 19.11 -6.97
N ALA A 206 11.35 18.48 -7.93
CA ALA A 206 9.99 18.00 -7.69
C ALA A 206 9.94 17.10 -6.44
N PRO A 207 8.96 17.27 -5.53
CA PRO A 207 8.94 16.65 -4.21
C PRO A 207 8.55 15.16 -4.23
N ILE A 208 8.97 14.40 -5.25
CA ILE A 208 8.62 12.97 -5.40
C ILE A 208 9.19 12.15 -4.24
N LYS A 209 10.47 12.33 -3.92
CA LYS A 209 11.13 11.59 -2.84
C LYS A 209 10.45 11.81 -1.48
N SER A 210 10.11 13.03 -1.15
CA SER A 210 9.43 13.36 0.11
C SER A 210 8.03 12.76 0.15
N SER A 211 7.28 12.82 -0.95
CA SER A 211 5.94 12.22 -1.05
C SER A 211 5.99 10.69 -0.91
N VAL A 212 6.95 10.02 -1.58
CA VAL A 212 7.14 8.57 -1.42
C VAL A 212 7.58 8.22 0.01
N ALA A 213 8.43 9.03 0.64
CA ALA A 213 8.85 8.81 2.03
C ALA A 213 7.71 8.95 3.03
N GLU A 214 6.79 9.87 2.81
CA GLU A 214 5.59 10.03 3.63
C GLU A 214 4.65 8.83 3.48
N VAL A 215 4.38 8.40 2.24
CA VAL A 215 3.62 7.18 1.97
C VAL A 215 4.29 5.96 2.61
N TRP A 216 5.60 5.81 2.47
CA TRP A 216 6.37 4.73 3.09
C TRP A 216 6.23 4.69 4.60
N LYS A 217 6.26 5.84 5.25
CA LYS A 217 6.03 5.97 6.69
C LYS A 217 4.61 5.52 7.06
N THR A 218 3.61 5.99 6.32
CA THR A 218 2.20 5.64 6.54
C THR A 218 1.94 4.14 6.37
N LEU A 219 2.57 3.49 5.38
CA LEU A 219 2.44 2.05 5.15
C LEU A 219 2.99 1.19 6.30
N GLN A 220 3.80 1.74 7.19
CA GLN A 220 4.33 1.06 8.36
C GLN A 220 3.52 1.30 9.64
N GLU A 221 2.52 2.18 9.59
CA GLU A 221 1.66 2.41 10.75
C GLU A 221 0.70 1.23 10.95
N PRO A 222 0.48 0.80 12.22
CA PRO A 222 -0.49 -0.25 12.52
C PRO A 222 -1.92 0.21 12.20
N ILE A 223 -2.71 -0.70 11.65
CA ILE A 223 -4.13 -0.48 11.36
C ILE A 223 -4.94 -1.28 12.39
N LEU A 224 -5.67 -0.58 13.25
CA LEU A 224 -6.56 -1.20 14.21
C LEU A 224 -7.80 -1.75 13.51
N VAL A 225 -8.10 -3.04 13.73
CA VAL A 225 -9.27 -3.75 13.20
C VAL A 225 -10.13 -4.21 14.37
N GLU A 226 -10.95 -3.30 14.89
CA GLU A 226 -11.82 -3.59 16.05
C GLU A 226 -12.95 -4.56 15.71
N PRO A 227 -13.30 -5.50 16.61
CA PRO A 227 -12.66 -5.80 17.89
C PRO A 227 -11.57 -6.88 17.80
N TYR A 228 -11.06 -7.19 16.62
CA TYR A 228 -10.32 -8.42 16.31
C TYR A 228 -8.82 -8.33 16.55
N GLY A 229 -8.21 -7.16 16.35
CA GLY A 229 -6.76 -7.03 16.50
C GLY A 229 -6.14 -5.91 15.67
N VAL A 230 -4.87 -6.08 15.29
CA VAL A 230 -4.07 -5.08 14.60
C VAL A 230 -3.43 -5.68 13.34
N PHE A 231 -3.56 -4.98 12.23
CA PHE A 231 -2.93 -5.33 10.96
C PHE A 231 -1.67 -4.48 10.76
N TYR A 232 -0.59 -5.11 10.33
CA TYR A 232 0.70 -4.52 9.99
C TYR A 232 1.07 -4.93 8.57
N LEU A 233 1.28 -3.98 7.66
CA LEU A 233 1.68 -4.30 6.28
C LEU A 233 3.13 -4.76 6.19
N ARG A 234 4.04 -4.19 6.98
CA ARG A 234 5.49 -4.50 7.00
C ARG A 234 6.13 -4.43 5.61
N PRO A 235 6.13 -3.27 4.94
CA PRO A 235 6.71 -3.12 3.62
C PRO A 235 8.23 -3.34 3.67
N GLN A 236 8.79 -3.96 2.60
CA GLN A 236 10.20 -4.30 2.47
C GLN A 236 10.89 -3.53 1.35
N THR A 237 10.26 -3.49 0.17
CA THR A 237 10.76 -2.75 -0.99
C THR A 237 9.63 -1.99 -1.67
N ILE A 238 9.98 -0.92 -2.38
CA ILE A 238 9.04 -0.18 -3.23
C ILE A 238 9.75 0.19 -4.54
N GLY A 239 9.06 0.04 -5.67
CA GLY A 239 9.54 0.39 -6.98
C GLY A 239 8.45 1.07 -7.81
N ILE A 240 8.84 2.02 -8.66
CA ILE A 240 7.96 2.68 -9.63
C ILE A 240 8.44 2.26 -11.02
N ALA A 241 7.60 1.58 -11.76
CA ALA A 241 7.86 1.03 -13.10
C ALA A 241 6.87 1.57 -14.13
N ASP A 242 7.15 1.34 -15.40
CA ASP A 242 6.24 1.51 -16.54
C ASP A 242 5.62 2.91 -16.67
N LEU A 243 6.39 3.95 -16.27
CA LEU A 243 5.91 5.33 -16.38
C LEU A 243 5.57 5.66 -17.84
N THR A 244 4.33 6.05 -18.09
CA THR A 244 3.82 6.43 -19.39
C THR A 244 2.91 7.63 -19.26
N LEU A 245 3.08 8.62 -20.13
CA LEU A 245 2.27 9.82 -20.19
C LEU A 245 1.30 9.76 -21.37
N LYS A 246 0.06 10.15 -21.13
CA LYS A 246 -0.97 10.24 -22.18
C LYS A 246 -1.51 11.64 -22.29
N ASN A 247 -1.63 12.10 -23.55
CA ASN A 247 -2.16 13.43 -23.86
C ASN A 247 -3.66 13.51 -23.57
N GLU A 248 -4.39 12.41 -23.80
CA GLU A 248 -5.80 12.32 -23.49
C GLU A 248 -6.02 12.42 -21.97
N GLY A 249 -6.70 13.51 -21.56
CA GLY A 249 -6.94 13.83 -20.15
C GLY A 249 -5.71 14.30 -19.38
N GLN A 250 -4.55 14.45 -20.02
CA GLN A 250 -3.28 14.82 -19.37
C GLN A 250 -2.97 13.96 -18.15
N LYS A 251 -2.70 12.68 -18.37
CA LYS A 251 -2.53 11.68 -17.32
C LYS A 251 -1.16 11.02 -17.36
N ALA A 252 -0.66 10.67 -16.18
CA ALA A 252 0.45 9.74 -16.01
C ALA A 252 -0.08 8.38 -15.56
N PHE A 253 0.49 7.32 -16.11
CA PHE A 253 0.26 5.93 -15.72
C PHE A 253 1.58 5.32 -15.30
N PHE A 254 1.58 4.60 -14.20
CA PHE A 254 2.74 3.85 -13.73
C PHE A 254 2.31 2.69 -12.84
N THR A 255 3.20 1.72 -12.65
CA THR A 255 3.00 0.60 -11.75
C THR A 255 3.85 0.80 -10.51
N THR A 256 3.20 0.87 -9.34
CA THR A 256 3.89 0.78 -8.05
C THR A 256 4.01 -0.69 -7.68
N GLN A 257 5.24 -1.15 -7.48
CA GLN A 257 5.58 -2.51 -7.04
C GLN A 257 5.99 -2.44 -5.57
N LEU A 258 5.32 -3.19 -4.72
CA LEU A 258 5.58 -3.23 -3.28
C LEU A 258 5.79 -4.68 -2.85
N THR A 259 6.90 -4.97 -2.17
CA THR A 259 7.03 -6.23 -1.43
C THR A 259 6.77 -5.98 0.04
N ALA A 260 6.08 -6.90 0.70
CA ALA A 260 5.69 -6.78 2.10
C ALA A 260 5.61 -8.15 2.77
N GLN A 261 5.60 -8.17 4.10
CA GLN A 261 5.30 -9.35 4.92
C GLN A 261 4.17 -9.01 5.90
N PRO A 262 2.93 -8.91 5.41
CA PRO A 262 1.80 -8.49 6.24
C PRO A 262 1.55 -9.47 7.38
N VAL A 263 1.24 -8.91 8.55
CA VAL A 263 0.87 -9.67 9.74
C VAL A 263 -0.38 -9.07 10.33
N PHE A 264 -1.35 -9.91 10.63
CA PHE A 264 -2.47 -9.58 11.50
C PHE A 264 -2.26 -10.26 12.85
N SER A 265 -2.44 -9.56 13.94
CA SER A 265 -2.28 -10.13 15.28
C SER A 265 -3.42 -9.71 16.20
N THR A 266 -3.93 -10.64 17.00
CA THR A 266 -4.91 -10.33 18.05
C THR A 266 -4.32 -9.52 19.20
N ASN A 267 -2.99 -9.46 19.31
CA ASN A 267 -2.25 -8.65 20.27
C ASN A 267 -1.36 -7.63 19.52
N THR A 268 -1.05 -6.52 20.17
CA THR A 268 -0.11 -5.56 19.62
C THR A 268 1.29 -6.17 19.52
N LEU A 269 1.94 -5.96 18.37
CA LEU A 269 3.31 -6.35 18.11
C LEU A 269 4.22 -5.11 18.16
N ASP A 270 5.40 -5.25 18.74
CA ASP A 270 6.45 -4.25 18.63
C ASP A 270 7.33 -4.59 17.43
N LEU A 271 7.28 -3.77 16.40
CA LEU A 271 7.94 -4.00 15.12
C LEU A 271 8.82 -2.80 14.75
N ASP A 272 10.05 -3.08 14.37
CA ASP A 272 10.97 -2.05 13.88
C ASP A 272 10.49 -1.43 12.56
N LYS A 273 10.64 -0.09 12.46
CA LYS A 273 10.37 0.65 11.24
C LYS A 273 11.60 0.61 10.31
N VAL A 274 11.35 0.34 9.05
CA VAL A 274 12.36 0.26 8.00
C VAL A 274 12.48 1.60 7.27
N LYS A 275 13.71 2.05 7.00
CA LYS A 275 13.95 3.26 6.18
C LYS A 275 13.47 3.03 4.75
N LEU A 276 13.09 4.12 4.08
CA LEU A 276 12.71 4.05 2.65
C LEU A 276 13.88 3.44 1.85
N PRO A 277 13.66 2.31 1.16
CA PRO A 277 14.66 1.70 0.30
C PRO A 277 14.84 2.49 -0.99
N GLN A 278 15.81 2.11 -1.81
CA GLN A 278 15.95 2.64 -3.16
C GLN A 278 14.80 2.17 -4.06
N ASN A 279 14.51 2.95 -5.10
CA ASN A 279 13.57 2.60 -6.15
C ASN A 279 14.17 1.47 -7.01
N THR A 280 13.75 0.26 -6.75
CA THR A 280 14.24 -0.95 -7.46
C THR A 280 13.06 -1.69 -8.12
N PRO A 281 12.51 -1.14 -9.23
CA PRO A 281 11.43 -1.80 -9.94
C PRO A 281 11.91 -3.13 -10.52
N GLN A 282 11.14 -4.18 -10.30
CA GLN A 282 11.38 -5.47 -10.91
C GLN A 282 10.83 -5.48 -12.34
N ASN A 283 11.60 -6.00 -13.27
CA ASN A 283 11.14 -6.18 -14.65
C ASN A 283 10.32 -7.47 -14.74
N THR A 284 9.05 -7.42 -14.36
CA THR A 284 8.13 -8.55 -14.40
C THR A 284 6.95 -8.24 -15.31
N LYS A 285 6.49 -9.26 -16.04
CA LYS A 285 5.26 -9.19 -16.83
C LYS A 285 4.02 -9.47 -15.97
N GLU A 286 4.21 -9.91 -14.74
CA GLU A 286 3.12 -10.18 -13.82
C GLU A 286 2.50 -8.88 -13.34
N GLN A 287 1.17 -8.81 -13.39
CA GLN A 287 0.38 -7.67 -12.93
C GLN A 287 -0.60 -8.06 -11.82
N LYS A 288 -0.64 -9.35 -11.46
CA LYS A 288 -1.48 -9.87 -10.39
C LYS A 288 -0.77 -9.70 -9.05
N SER A 289 -1.44 -9.06 -8.13
CA SER A 289 -0.97 -8.96 -6.75
C SER A 289 -1.21 -10.28 -6.02
N ILE A 290 -0.21 -10.72 -5.25
CA ILE A 290 -0.29 -11.87 -4.34
C ILE A 290 0.10 -11.37 -2.95
N LEU A 291 -0.81 -11.48 -2.01
CA LEU A 291 -0.61 -11.12 -0.62
C LEU A 291 -0.59 -12.39 0.22
N HIS A 292 0.51 -12.67 0.90
CA HIS A 292 0.63 -13.72 1.91
C HIS A 292 0.47 -13.08 3.29
N LEU A 293 -0.73 -13.22 3.86
CA LEU A 293 -1.07 -12.65 5.16
C LEU A 293 -0.85 -13.68 6.26
N ARG A 294 0.06 -13.42 7.18
CA ARG A 294 0.21 -14.20 8.42
C ARG A 294 -0.73 -13.68 9.49
N THR A 295 -1.58 -14.53 10.04
CA THR A 295 -2.42 -14.22 11.19
C THR A 295 -1.89 -14.92 12.43
N ILE A 296 -1.64 -14.14 13.50
CA ILE A 296 -1.21 -14.63 14.81
C ILE A 296 -2.37 -14.42 15.79
N ALA A 297 -3.04 -15.50 16.14
CA ALA A 297 -4.22 -15.46 17.01
C ALA A 297 -3.92 -16.14 18.35
N SER A 298 -3.90 -15.38 19.44
CA SER A 298 -3.69 -15.96 20.78
C SER A 298 -4.83 -16.89 21.17
N TYR A 299 -4.53 -17.97 21.91
CA TYR A 299 -5.56 -18.89 22.41
C TYR A 299 -6.59 -18.18 23.28
N ASP A 300 -6.18 -17.20 24.08
CA ASP A 300 -7.10 -16.42 24.90
C ASP A 300 -8.12 -15.65 24.05
N SER A 301 -7.68 -15.09 22.92
CA SER A 301 -8.56 -14.39 21.98
C SER A 301 -9.52 -15.37 21.31
N ILE A 302 -9.00 -16.49 20.80
CA ILE A 302 -9.84 -17.54 20.19
C ILE A 302 -10.85 -18.09 21.19
N ASN A 303 -10.42 -18.40 22.41
CA ASN A 303 -11.28 -18.92 23.46
C ASN A 303 -12.45 -17.97 23.79
N ARG A 304 -12.25 -16.64 23.70
CA ARG A 304 -13.33 -15.67 23.89
C ARG A 304 -14.38 -15.71 22.76
N PHE A 305 -13.99 -16.06 21.55
CA PHE A 305 -14.91 -16.23 20.42
C PHE A 305 -15.62 -17.58 20.46
N LEU A 306 -14.93 -18.65 20.83
CA LEU A 306 -15.48 -20.00 20.91
C LEU A 306 -16.61 -20.15 21.93
N ILE A 307 -16.73 -19.28 22.93
CA ILE A 307 -17.77 -19.35 23.95
C ILE A 307 -19.18 -19.16 23.34
N LYS A 308 -19.33 -18.55 22.20
CA LYS A 308 -20.62 -18.15 21.62
C LYS A 308 -21.28 -19.20 20.72
N ASP A 309 -20.54 -20.16 20.17
CA ASP A 309 -21.03 -20.96 19.03
C ASP A 309 -21.36 -22.43 19.39
N PHE A 310 -21.05 -22.89 20.61
CA PHE A 310 -21.22 -24.32 20.97
C PHE A 310 -22.49 -24.68 21.77
N ASP A 311 -23.31 -23.72 22.14
CA ASP A 311 -24.52 -23.94 23.00
C ASP A 311 -25.58 -24.89 22.39
N THR A 312 -25.43 -25.36 21.17
CA THR A 312 -26.41 -26.17 20.46
C THR A 312 -25.95 -27.58 20.10
N GLN A 313 -24.69 -27.95 20.31
CA GLN A 313 -24.17 -29.25 19.87
C GLN A 313 -24.55 -30.38 20.85
N LYS A 314 -25.31 -31.34 20.34
CA LYS A 314 -25.75 -32.52 21.06
C LYS A 314 -25.02 -33.77 20.59
N ILE A 315 -24.42 -34.50 21.50
CA ILE A 315 -23.75 -35.77 21.21
C ILE A 315 -24.56 -36.89 21.84
N SER A 316 -24.98 -37.88 21.05
CA SER A 316 -25.71 -39.03 21.49
C SER A 316 -24.77 -40.12 22.02
N ILE A 317 -24.78 -40.37 23.31
CA ILE A 317 -24.02 -41.46 23.93
C ILE A 317 -24.73 -42.80 23.74
N SER A 318 -26.04 -42.83 23.75
CA SER A 318 -26.90 -43.98 23.48
C SER A 318 -28.32 -43.48 23.12
N PRO A 319 -29.25 -44.36 22.65
CA PRO A 319 -30.58 -43.95 22.24
C PRO A 319 -31.38 -43.11 23.24
N LYS A 320 -31.01 -43.18 24.51
CA LYS A 320 -31.71 -42.45 25.62
C LYS A 320 -30.77 -41.49 26.39
N LYS A 321 -29.50 -41.35 25.99
CA LYS A 321 -28.53 -40.53 26.72
C LYS A 321 -27.78 -39.61 25.77
N GLN A 322 -27.89 -38.34 26.03
CA GLN A 322 -27.24 -37.27 25.29
C GLN A 322 -26.44 -36.37 26.22
N ILE A 323 -25.39 -35.80 25.70
CA ILE A 323 -24.64 -34.70 26.32
C ILE A 323 -24.72 -33.45 25.43
N HIS A 324 -24.57 -32.32 26.06
CA HIS A 324 -24.49 -31.00 25.43
C HIS A 324 -23.10 -30.43 25.68
N ILE A 325 -22.44 -29.94 24.67
CA ILE A 325 -21.19 -29.23 24.82
C ILE A 325 -21.52 -27.81 25.29
N ASN A 326 -21.03 -27.44 26.47
CA ASN A 326 -21.26 -26.11 27.06
C ASN A 326 -20.11 -25.15 26.71
N LYS A 327 -18.88 -25.66 26.64
CA LYS A 327 -17.70 -24.85 26.40
C LYS A 327 -16.58 -25.69 25.79
N VAL A 328 -15.88 -25.10 24.83
CA VAL A 328 -14.62 -25.60 24.29
C VAL A 328 -13.54 -24.58 24.60
N GLN A 329 -12.39 -25.02 25.09
CA GLN A 329 -11.27 -24.15 25.41
C GLN A 329 -9.96 -24.80 24.92
N ILE A 330 -9.17 -24.05 24.17
CA ILE A 330 -7.81 -24.42 23.76
C ILE A 330 -6.89 -24.19 24.95
N LEU A 331 -6.15 -25.21 25.37
CA LEU A 331 -5.20 -25.12 26.49
C LEU A 331 -3.76 -24.91 26.01
N GLY A 332 -3.40 -25.46 24.86
CA GLY A 332 -2.06 -25.37 24.29
C GLY A 332 -1.65 -26.63 23.52
N PRO A 333 -0.43 -26.68 23.01
CA PRO A 333 0.08 -27.81 22.26
C PRO A 333 0.54 -28.97 23.18
N GLN A 334 0.46 -30.17 22.62
CA GLN A 334 1.13 -31.38 23.14
C GLN A 334 1.79 -32.09 21.94
N ALA A 335 3.09 -31.94 21.78
CA ALA A 335 3.83 -32.33 20.59
C ALA A 335 3.22 -31.70 19.30
N ASP A 336 2.82 -32.53 18.33
CA ASP A 336 2.19 -32.13 17.06
C ASP A 336 0.67 -31.95 17.16
N ARG A 337 0.10 -31.96 18.37
CA ARG A 337 -1.35 -31.91 18.62
C ARG A 337 -1.72 -30.78 19.57
N LEU A 338 -3.02 -30.41 19.59
CA LEU A 338 -3.60 -29.45 20.52
C LEU A 338 -4.40 -30.16 21.58
N VAL A 339 -4.34 -29.61 22.79
CA VAL A 339 -5.18 -30.01 23.92
C VAL A 339 -6.37 -29.08 24.00
N LEU A 340 -7.58 -29.67 23.91
CA LEU A 340 -8.86 -28.98 24.09
C LEU A 340 -9.54 -29.46 25.36
N ALA A 341 -9.94 -28.53 26.20
CA ALA A 341 -10.84 -28.83 27.33
C ALA A 341 -12.29 -28.66 26.86
N ILE A 342 -13.12 -29.71 27.05
CA ILE A 342 -14.50 -29.73 26.62
C ILE A 342 -15.37 -29.88 27.85
N GLU A 343 -16.08 -28.83 28.23
CA GLU A 343 -17.09 -28.85 29.28
C GLU A 343 -18.42 -29.29 28.70
N PHE A 344 -19.07 -30.25 29.38
CA PHE A 344 -20.33 -30.82 28.94
C PHE A 344 -21.32 -31.03 30.06
N SER A 345 -22.62 -31.08 29.70
CA SER A 345 -23.73 -31.36 30.58
C SER A 345 -24.74 -32.30 29.89
N GLY A 346 -25.83 -32.64 30.62
CA GLY A 346 -26.91 -33.51 30.13
C GLY A 346 -27.01 -34.78 30.91
N SER A 347 -27.07 -35.97 30.25
CA SER A 347 -27.12 -37.26 30.92
C SER A 347 -25.93 -37.54 31.84
N LYS A 348 -24.82 -36.82 31.57
CA LYS A 348 -23.62 -36.73 32.38
C LYS A 348 -23.11 -35.31 32.37
N LYS A 349 -22.27 -34.92 33.31
CA LYS A 349 -21.67 -33.59 33.40
C LYS A 349 -20.21 -33.71 33.81
N GLY A 350 -19.36 -32.84 33.31
CA GLY A 350 -17.91 -32.79 33.61
C GLY A 350 -17.09 -32.09 32.56
N ILE A 351 -15.80 -32.33 32.63
CA ILE A 351 -14.81 -31.88 31.65
C ILE A 351 -14.06 -33.11 31.17
N PHE A 352 -13.83 -33.20 29.87
CA PHE A 352 -12.85 -34.13 29.30
C PHE A 352 -11.87 -33.39 28.43
N TYR A 353 -10.72 -33.98 28.19
CA TYR A 353 -9.67 -33.41 27.37
C TYR A 353 -9.56 -34.20 26.08
N LEU A 354 -9.61 -33.46 24.97
CA LEU A 354 -9.38 -33.95 23.62
C LEU A 354 -8.00 -33.52 23.18
N VAL A 355 -7.22 -34.47 22.66
CA VAL A 355 -5.92 -34.19 22.07
C VAL A 355 -5.99 -34.55 20.60
N ALA A 356 -5.82 -33.59 19.71
CA ALA A 356 -6.00 -33.76 18.29
C ALA A 356 -5.06 -32.87 17.46
N GLU A 357 -4.72 -33.32 16.27
CA GLU A 357 -3.94 -32.55 15.30
C GLU A 357 -4.90 -31.79 14.37
N PRO A 358 -4.99 -30.45 14.46
CA PRO A 358 -5.77 -29.65 13.52
C PRO A 358 -5.04 -29.55 12.18
N TYR A 359 -5.77 -29.66 11.07
CA TYR A 359 -5.26 -29.42 9.74
C TYR A 359 -6.35 -28.82 8.84
N ILE A 360 -5.93 -28.17 7.78
CA ILE A 360 -6.84 -27.66 6.76
C ILE A 360 -6.64 -28.49 5.49
N ASP A 361 -7.73 -29.00 4.94
CA ASP A 361 -7.67 -29.80 3.72
C ASP A 361 -7.77 -28.93 2.45
N ILE A 362 -7.68 -29.56 1.29
CA ILE A 362 -7.70 -28.89 0.00
C ILE A 362 -9.05 -28.17 -0.28
N ASP A 363 -10.13 -28.65 0.33
CA ASP A 363 -11.48 -28.08 0.19
C ASP A 363 -11.72 -26.94 1.20
N GLN A 364 -10.68 -26.51 1.93
CA GLN A 364 -10.72 -25.45 2.94
C GLN A 364 -11.59 -25.81 4.16
N HIS A 365 -11.61 -27.08 4.54
CA HIS A 365 -12.18 -27.52 5.79
C HIS A 365 -11.11 -27.60 6.88
N LEU A 366 -11.41 -27.02 8.04
CA LEU A 366 -10.63 -27.25 9.26
C LEU A 366 -11.11 -28.55 9.89
N ARG A 367 -10.22 -29.55 9.92
CA ARG A 367 -10.49 -30.89 10.47
C ARG A 367 -9.48 -31.25 11.54
N MET A 368 -9.85 -32.25 12.34
CA MET A 368 -8.98 -32.85 13.36
C MET A 368 -8.64 -34.27 12.98
N ARG A 369 -7.41 -34.66 13.16
CA ARG A 369 -6.93 -36.05 13.01
C ARG A 369 -6.15 -36.47 14.24
N LYS A 370 -5.86 -37.77 14.36
CA LYS A 370 -5.18 -38.36 15.55
C LYS A 370 -5.89 -38.00 16.83
N VAL A 371 -7.23 -38.04 16.83
CA VAL A 371 -8.06 -37.66 17.97
C VAL A 371 -7.95 -38.72 19.06
N ASP A 372 -7.50 -38.28 20.25
CA ASP A 372 -7.44 -39.08 21.46
C ASP A 372 -8.12 -38.37 22.63
N PHE A 373 -8.69 -39.17 23.55
CA PHE A 373 -9.26 -38.66 24.80
C PHE A 373 -8.27 -38.92 25.94
N GLU A 374 -7.84 -37.87 26.61
CA GLU A 374 -7.06 -37.99 27.84
C GLU A 374 -8.00 -38.20 29.02
N ILE A 375 -7.97 -39.43 29.57
CA ILE A 375 -8.83 -39.85 30.66
C ILE A 375 -7.96 -40.26 31.85
N LYS A 376 -7.01 -39.45 32.27
CA LYS A 376 -6.25 -39.70 33.50
C LYS A 376 -7.09 -39.24 34.66
N THR A 377 -7.69 -40.21 35.40
CA THR A 377 -8.44 -39.95 36.63
C THR A 377 -7.68 -40.46 37.84
N LYS A 378 -7.54 -39.63 38.88
CA LYS A 378 -6.97 -40.03 40.17
C LYS A 378 -7.82 -40.97 40.98
N SER A 379 -9.05 -41.27 40.54
CA SER A 379 -9.98 -42.14 41.31
C SER A 379 -10.71 -43.12 40.41
N MET A 380 -11.26 -44.19 41.01
CA MET A 380 -11.97 -45.33 40.41
C MET A 380 -13.14 -45.01 39.45
N LEU A 381 -13.17 -43.84 38.82
CA LEU A 381 -14.22 -43.37 37.91
C LEU A 381 -13.97 -43.75 36.44
N LEU A 382 -12.94 -44.57 36.13
CA LEU A 382 -12.66 -45.10 34.78
C LEU A 382 -13.90 -45.75 34.15
N HIS A 383 -14.75 -46.39 34.97
CA HIS A 383 -16.03 -46.97 34.49
C HIS A 383 -17.06 -45.94 34.03
N SER A 384 -17.04 -44.72 34.56
CA SER A 384 -17.99 -43.69 34.19
C SER A 384 -17.63 -42.93 32.91
N ALA A 385 -16.38 -42.97 32.50
CA ALA A 385 -15.86 -42.29 31.31
C ALA A 385 -15.63 -43.24 30.10
N LYS A 386 -15.80 -44.55 30.26
CA LYS A 386 -15.64 -45.56 29.18
C LYS A 386 -16.42 -45.26 27.90
N TRP A 387 -17.55 -44.54 28.04
CA TRP A 387 -18.38 -44.14 26.90
C TRP A 387 -17.67 -43.17 25.94
N LEU A 388 -16.66 -42.41 26.39
CA LEU A 388 -15.81 -41.55 25.53
C LEU A 388 -14.92 -42.39 24.58
N LEU A 389 -14.63 -43.62 24.98
CA LEU A 389 -13.83 -44.58 24.19
C LEU A 389 -14.71 -45.35 23.18
N ASP A 390 -16.03 -45.14 23.18
CA ASP A 390 -16.91 -45.71 22.17
C ASP A 390 -16.63 -45.13 20.80
N ALA A 391 -16.38 -45.99 19.81
CA ALA A 391 -16.06 -45.60 18.45
C ALA A 391 -17.10 -44.66 17.83
N LYS A 392 -18.39 -44.88 18.12
CA LYS A 392 -19.48 -44.02 17.61
C LYS A 392 -19.49 -42.64 18.23
N VAL A 393 -19.12 -42.55 19.53
CA VAL A 393 -18.99 -41.23 20.19
C VAL A 393 -17.81 -40.47 19.67
N LYS A 394 -16.68 -41.17 19.44
CA LYS A 394 -15.49 -40.59 18.86
C LYS A 394 -15.79 -40.05 17.44
N GLU A 395 -16.43 -40.84 16.60
CA GLU A 395 -16.86 -40.47 15.25
C GLU A 395 -17.78 -39.24 15.23
N GLN A 396 -18.77 -39.20 16.17
CA GLN A 396 -19.62 -38.02 16.29
C GLN A 396 -18.84 -36.75 16.72
N ILE A 397 -17.90 -36.89 17.62
CA ILE A 397 -17.05 -35.75 18.02
C ILE A 397 -16.20 -35.29 16.87
N GLU A 398 -15.56 -36.20 16.16
CA GLU A 398 -14.75 -35.88 14.98
C GLU A 398 -15.59 -35.17 13.88
N ALA A 399 -16.81 -35.66 13.62
CA ALA A 399 -17.71 -35.03 12.65
C ALA A 399 -18.17 -33.62 13.07
N ASN A 400 -18.30 -33.33 14.37
CA ASN A 400 -18.64 -32.01 14.89
C ASN A 400 -17.41 -31.07 14.93
N LEU A 401 -16.21 -31.57 14.70
CA LEU A 401 -14.98 -30.80 14.59
C LEU A 401 -14.56 -30.54 13.12
N ASP A 402 -15.42 -30.89 12.16
CA ASP A 402 -15.26 -30.55 10.74
C ASP A 402 -15.96 -29.20 10.50
N VAL A 403 -15.17 -28.17 10.19
CA VAL A 403 -15.64 -26.80 9.96
C VAL A 403 -15.34 -26.38 8.53
N ASP A 404 -16.38 -26.19 7.72
CA ASP A 404 -16.26 -25.60 6.38
C ASP A 404 -15.91 -24.10 6.51
N LEU A 405 -14.69 -23.74 6.10
CA LEU A 405 -14.22 -22.36 6.10
C LEU A 405 -14.67 -21.58 4.86
N GLY A 406 -15.17 -22.25 3.82
CA GLY A 406 -15.56 -21.63 2.56
C GLY A 406 -16.51 -20.45 2.70
N PRO A 407 -17.62 -20.54 3.47
CA PRO A 407 -18.51 -19.42 3.74
C PRO A 407 -17.81 -18.23 4.42
N ILE A 408 -16.97 -18.51 5.42
CA ILE A 408 -16.22 -17.49 6.19
C ILE A 408 -15.21 -16.79 5.27
N LEU A 409 -14.49 -17.54 4.42
CA LEU A 409 -13.53 -16.99 3.47
C LEU A 409 -14.23 -16.11 2.44
N LYS A 410 -15.38 -16.50 1.92
CA LYS A 410 -16.19 -15.69 0.98
C LYS A 410 -16.71 -14.40 1.62
N GLU A 411 -17.19 -14.46 2.84
CA GLU A 411 -17.64 -13.28 3.55
C GLU A 411 -16.46 -12.33 3.84
N SER A 412 -15.33 -12.88 4.26
CA SER A 412 -14.09 -12.13 4.48
C SER A 412 -13.58 -11.49 3.18
N GLN A 413 -13.59 -12.21 2.06
CA GLN A 413 -13.24 -11.68 0.75
C GLN A 413 -14.12 -10.47 0.39
N ALA A 414 -15.44 -10.59 0.53
CA ALA A 414 -16.38 -9.50 0.23
C ALA A 414 -16.17 -8.28 1.16
N ALA A 415 -15.88 -8.53 2.44
CA ALA A 415 -15.59 -7.48 3.41
C ALA A 415 -14.29 -6.73 3.07
N ILE A 416 -13.22 -7.44 2.69
CA ILE A 416 -11.96 -6.86 2.25
C ILE A 416 -12.16 -6.05 0.95
N GLU A 417 -12.87 -6.61 -0.04
CA GLU A 417 -13.17 -5.91 -1.29
C GLU A 417 -13.92 -4.60 -1.04
N LYS A 418 -14.84 -4.59 -0.10
CA LYS A 418 -15.56 -3.36 0.29
C LYS A 418 -14.62 -2.31 0.89
N GLN A 419 -13.62 -2.73 1.65
CA GLN A 419 -12.65 -1.83 2.29
C GLN A 419 -11.63 -1.26 1.30
N ILE A 420 -11.19 -2.06 0.32
CA ILE A 420 -10.21 -1.62 -0.69
C ILE A 420 -10.84 -0.87 -1.87
N ASN A 421 -12.18 -0.67 -1.88
CA ASN A 421 -12.88 0.06 -2.92
C ASN A 421 -13.46 1.35 -2.36
N GLY A 422 -12.75 2.46 -2.58
CA GLY A 422 -13.18 3.77 -2.12
C GLY A 422 -12.09 4.83 -2.12
N GLU A 423 -12.43 5.99 -1.61
CA GLU A 423 -11.48 7.07 -1.38
C GLU A 423 -10.69 6.79 -0.09
N ILE A 424 -9.38 6.52 -0.24
CA ILE A 424 -8.49 6.22 0.89
C ILE A 424 -7.82 7.46 1.47
N SER A 425 -7.78 8.55 0.69
CA SER A 425 -7.33 9.88 1.08
C SER A 425 -7.91 10.88 0.11
N LYS A 426 -7.99 12.15 0.46
CA LYS A 426 -8.56 13.20 -0.40
C LYS A 426 -7.96 13.17 -1.81
N GLY A 427 -8.80 12.89 -2.82
CA GLY A 427 -8.41 12.78 -4.22
C GLY A 427 -7.68 11.48 -4.59
N VAL A 428 -7.54 10.51 -3.66
CA VAL A 428 -6.86 9.23 -3.89
C VAL A 428 -7.85 8.08 -3.73
N TRP A 429 -8.15 7.42 -4.82
CA TRP A 429 -9.12 6.33 -4.89
C TRP A 429 -8.42 5.01 -5.13
N LEU A 430 -8.66 4.02 -4.26
CA LEU A 430 -8.23 2.64 -4.44
C LEU A 430 -9.39 1.82 -5.00
N ASN A 431 -9.12 1.00 -6.01
CA ASN A 431 -10.05 0.02 -6.56
C ASN A 431 -9.33 -1.31 -6.68
N GLY A 432 -9.94 -2.35 -6.15
CA GLY A 432 -9.38 -3.69 -6.19
C GLY A 432 -10.46 -4.75 -6.31
N ASN A 433 -10.07 -5.91 -6.81
CA ASN A 433 -10.84 -7.11 -6.69
C ASN A 433 -9.96 -8.24 -6.17
N ILE A 434 -10.54 -9.11 -5.35
CA ILE A 434 -9.88 -10.33 -4.86
C ILE A 434 -10.41 -11.49 -5.69
N SER A 435 -9.52 -12.13 -6.46
CA SER A 435 -9.90 -13.29 -7.28
C SER A 435 -9.93 -14.59 -6.46
N GLU A 436 -9.14 -14.64 -5.37
CA GLU A 436 -9.02 -15.82 -4.54
C GLU A 436 -8.57 -15.43 -3.12
N LEU A 437 -9.16 -16.06 -2.13
CA LEU A 437 -8.73 -16.05 -0.74
C LEU A 437 -8.76 -17.49 -0.23
N ARG A 438 -7.62 -18.00 0.23
CA ARG A 438 -7.51 -19.35 0.79
C ARG A 438 -6.58 -19.39 1.97
N VAL A 439 -6.75 -20.39 2.82
CA VAL A 439 -5.78 -20.74 3.85
C VAL A 439 -4.69 -21.60 3.21
N GLU A 440 -3.43 -21.21 3.37
CA GLU A 440 -2.28 -21.98 2.88
C GLU A 440 -1.73 -22.93 3.92
N GLN A 441 -1.63 -22.45 5.17
CA GLN A 441 -0.97 -23.21 6.24
C GLN A 441 -1.57 -22.87 7.60
N LEU A 442 -1.67 -23.88 8.45
CA LEU A 442 -1.99 -23.75 9.86
C LEU A 442 -0.81 -24.29 10.69
N GLN A 443 -0.31 -23.48 11.59
CA GLN A 443 0.71 -23.84 12.58
C GLN A 443 0.25 -23.36 13.95
N PHE A 444 0.88 -23.86 15.01
CA PHE A 444 0.59 -23.41 16.36
C PHE A 444 1.84 -23.43 17.24
N SER A 445 1.89 -22.50 18.17
CA SER A 445 2.92 -22.40 19.20
C SER A 445 2.35 -22.69 20.57
N SER A 446 3.14 -22.51 21.63
CA SER A 446 2.68 -22.66 23.00
C SER A 446 1.52 -21.71 23.40
N SER A 447 1.28 -20.59 22.68
CA SER A 447 0.32 -19.58 23.08
C SER A 447 -0.60 -19.08 21.97
N CYS A 448 -0.37 -19.43 20.71
CA CYS A 448 -1.12 -18.91 19.59
C CYS A 448 -1.21 -19.88 18.40
N PHE A 449 -2.27 -19.71 17.60
CA PHE A 449 -2.33 -20.19 16.24
C PHE A 449 -1.62 -19.21 15.30
N ILE A 450 -1.01 -19.77 14.26
CA ILE A 450 -0.44 -19.06 13.15
C ILE A 450 -1.09 -19.60 11.89
N ILE A 451 -1.84 -18.74 11.22
CA ILE A 451 -2.58 -19.09 10.01
C ILE A 451 -2.07 -18.21 8.89
N ASP A 452 -1.54 -18.84 7.86
CA ASP A 452 -1.10 -18.15 6.66
C ASP A 452 -2.18 -18.21 5.59
N PHE A 453 -2.59 -17.05 5.09
CA PHE A 453 -3.56 -16.88 4.02
C PHE A 453 -2.86 -16.40 2.75
N GLU A 454 -3.32 -16.87 1.61
CA GLU A 454 -3.00 -16.30 0.31
C GLU A 454 -4.22 -15.56 -0.24
N LEU A 455 -4.01 -14.31 -0.61
CA LEU A 455 -4.97 -13.50 -1.34
C LEU A 455 -4.36 -13.13 -2.69
N SER A 456 -5.13 -13.25 -3.75
CA SER A 456 -4.69 -12.81 -5.06
C SER A 456 -5.73 -11.90 -5.70
N GLY A 457 -5.26 -10.90 -6.47
CA GLY A 457 -6.18 -9.93 -7.06
C GLY A 457 -5.49 -8.85 -7.88
N LEU A 458 -6.27 -7.87 -8.31
CA LEU A 458 -5.80 -6.70 -9.03
C LEU A 458 -6.05 -5.44 -8.18
N LEU A 459 -5.07 -4.54 -8.17
CA LEU A 459 -5.16 -3.27 -7.46
C LEU A 459 -4.93 -2.11 -8.44
N LYS A 460 -5.78 -1.09 -8.35
CA LYS A 460 -5.69 0.14 -9.14
C LYS A 460 -5.82 1.35 -8.23
N LEU A 461 -4.93 2.31 -8.41
CA LEU A 461 -4.94 3.58 -7.70
C LEU A 461 -5.23 4.70 -8.69
N LYS A 462 -6.12 5.61 -8.32
CA LYS A 462 -6.43 6.81 -9.10
C LYS A 462 -6.19 8.04 -8.24
N ILE A 463 -5.33 8.93 -8.71
CA ILE A 463 -4.97 10.21 -8.07
C ILE A 463 -5.56 11.35 -8.94
N GLN A 464 -6.38 12.21 -8.32
CA GLN A 464 -7.11 13.30 -9.01
C GLN A 464 -6.59 14.68 -8.61
#